data_62820b57e715e86b6355635bbb7aadef
#
_entry.id   62820b57e715e86b6355635bbb7aadef
#
_cell.length_a   1.000
_cell.length_b   1.000
_cell.length_c   1.000
_cell.angle_alpha   90.00
_cell.angle_beta   90.00
_cell.angle_gamma   90.00
#
_symmetry.space_group_name_H-M   'P 1'
#
loop_
_entity.id
_entity.type
_entity.pdbx_description
1 polymer ?
#
loop_
_entity_poly.entity_id
_entity_poly.type
_entity_poly.pdbx_seq_one_letter_code
_entity_poly.pdbx_strand_id
1 'polypeptide(L)'
;AISEWKVHEVLLASVALVAGGPAACIHMQGPYTTAASSEKDLILVQPIDVLGKEHIGKVVIVDSDDDAQEEFLRQVAEALQQGGMRCVVVRGYGAYAVGANLDQAMANAAMLEHSMQVLLLARQANLKI
;
A
#
# COMPACT_ATOMS: atom_id res chain seq x y z
N ALA A 1 -19.75 4.36 -1.20
CA ALA A 1 -18.36 4.74 -1.46
C ALA A 1 -17.58 4.82 -0.16
N ILE A 2 -16.31 4.42 -0.20
CA ILE A 2 -15.43 4.50 0.95
C ILE A 2 -15.07 5.96 1.20
N SER A 3 -15.16 6.39 2.46
CA SER A 3 -14.73 7.73 2.85
C SER A 3 -13.21 7.76 2.95
N GLU A 4 -12.53 8.44 2.03
CA GLU A 4 -11.08 8.58 2.07
C GLU A 4 -10.61 9.26 3.36
N TRP A 5 -11.38 10.22 3.87
CA TRP A 5 -11.06 10.87 5.13
C TRP A 5 -10.94 9.87 6.28
N LYS A 6 -11.90 8.94 6.39
CA LYS A 6 -11.86 7.91 7.43
C LYS A 6 -10.68 6.97 7.26
N VAL A 7 -10.33 6.61 6.04
CA VAL A 7 -9.16 5.77 5.77
C VAL A 7 -7.90 6.47 6.26
N HIS A 8 -7.70 7.74 5.90
CA HIS A 8 -6.55 8.51 6.35
C HIS A 8 -6.51 8.61 7.87
N GLU A 9 -7.65 8.85 8.51
CA GLU A 9 -7.74 8.96 9.96
C GLU A 9 -7.29 7.66 10.65
N VAL A 10 -7.79 6.52 10.19
CA VAL A 10 -7.42 5.21 10.76
C VAL A 10 -5.94 4.91 10.52
N LEU A 11 -5.43 5.18 9.32
CA LEU A 11 -4.04 4.94 8.99
C LEU A 11 -3.10 5.79 9.82
N LEU A 12 -3.39 7.08 9.96
CA LEU A 12 -2.58 7.99 10.76
C LEU A 12 -2.55 7.57 12.22
N ALA A 13 -3.70 7.19 12.78
CA ALA A 13 -3.77 6.72 14.16
C ALA A 13 -2.95 5.44 14.35
N SER A 14 -3.03 4.50 13.41
CA SER A 14 -2.31 3.23 13.48
C SER A 14 -0.80 3.43 13.42
N VAL A 15 -0.33 4.27 12.49
CA VAL A 15 1.10 4.54 12.33
C VAL A 15 1.64 5.32 13.53
N ALA A 16 0.91 6.31 14.01
CA ALA A 16 1.32 7.09 15.19
C ALA A 16 1.44 6.21 16.42
N LEU A 17 0.53 5.24 16.57
CA LEU A 17 0.57 4.31 17.69
C LEU A 17 1.83 3.42 17.65
N VAL A 18 2.18 2.90 16.49
CA VAL A 18 3.35 2.04 16.30
C VAL A 18 4.65 2.84 16.39
N ALA A 19 4.70 3.99 15.73
CA ALA A 19 5.90 4.83 15.69
C ALA A 19 6.12 5.66 16.95
N GLY A 20 5.08 5.85 17.75
CA GLY A 20 5.15 6.64 18.96
C GLY A 20 5.27 8.15 18.72
N GLY A 21 4.83 8.65 17.57
CA GLY A 21 4.97 10.05 17.22
C GLY A 21 4.19 10.46 15.99
N PRO A 22 4.53 11.62 15.39
CA PRO A 22 3.84 12.13 14.20
C PRO A 22 3.88 11.12 13.04
N ALA A 23 2.83 11.19 12.20
CA ALA A 23 2.70 10.30 11.05
C ALA A 23 2.11 11.07 9.88
N ALA A 24 2.35 10.58 8.68
CA ALA A 24 1.76 11.09 7.46
C ALA A 24 1.22 9.93 6.62
N CYS A 25 0.16 10.20 5.87
CA CYS A 25 -0.46 9.24 4.97
C CYS A 25 -0.78 9.92 3.65
N ILE A 26 -0.42 9.27 2.55
CA ILE A 26 -0.72 9.74 1.19
C ILE A 26 -1.53 8.68 0.48
N HIS A 27 -2.62 9.12 -0.17
CA HIS A 27 -3.36 8.30 -1.12
C HIS A 27 -2.84 8.59 -2.53
N MET A 28 -2.58 7.53 -3.28
CA MET A 28 -2.14 7.67 -4.67
C MET A 28 -2.88 6.70 -5.59
N GLN A 29 -3.02 7.08 -6.84
CA GLN A 29 -3.65 6.24 -7.87
C GLN A 29 -2.66 6.00 -9.01
N GLY A 30 -1.55 5.34 -8.67
CA GLY A 30 -0.51 5.02 -9.65
C GLY A 30 -0.99 3.94 -10.63
N PRO A 31 -0.77 4.12 -11.94
CA PRO A 31 -1.25 3.15 -12.93
C PRO A 31 -0.65 1.76 -12.78
N TYR A 32 0.62 1.67 -12.46
CA TYR A 32 1.28 0.37 -12.30
C TYR A 32 0.83 -0.35 -11.03
N THR A 33 0.68 0.36 -9.94
CA THR A 33 0.18 -0.20 -8.68
C THR A 33 -1.26 -0.68 -8.85
N THR A 34 -2.10 0.13 -9.49
CA THR A 34 -3.50 -0.22 -9.76
C THR A 34 -3.59 -1.45 -10.65
N ALA A 35 -2.81 -1.50 -11.73
CA ALA A 35 -2.79 -2.64 -12.64
C ALA A 35 -2.31 -3.92 -11.95
N ALA A 36 -1.24 -3.83 -11.17
CA ALA A 36 -0.71 -4.98 -10.44
C ALA A 36 -1.73 -5.52 -9.44
N SER A 37 -2.48 -4.64 -8.78
CA SER A 37 -3.48 -5.05 -7.79
C SER A 37 -4.75 -5.62 -8.40
N SER A 38 -4.97 -5.44 -9.69
CA SER A 38 -6.21 -5.88 -10.34
C SER A 38 -6.26 -7.38 -10.56
N GLU A 39 -5.17 -8.09 -10.36
CA GLU A 39 -5.16 -9.54 -10.46
C GLU A 39 -6.04 -10.15 -9.37
N LYS A 40 -7.03 -10.94 -9.80
CA LYS A 40 -7.98 -11.58 -8.90
C LYS A 40 -7.23 -12.57 -7.99
N ASP A 41 -7.64 -12.62 -6.73
CA ASP A 41 -7.10 -13.50 -5.70
C ASP A 41 -5.67 -13.15 -5.22
N LEU A 42 -5.06 -12.12 -5.77
CA LEU A 42 -3.76 -11.65 -5.28
C LEU A 42 -3.97 -10.85 -3.99
N ILE A 43 -3.39 -11.31 -2.89
CA ILE A 43 -3.55 -10.66 -1.59
C ILE A 43 -2.24 -10.09 -1.05
N LEU A 44 -1.12 -10.47 -1.64
CA LEU A 44 0.20 -10.04 -1.18
C LEU A 44 1.13 -9.90 -2.38
N VAL A 45 1.87 -8.80 -2.42
CA VAL A 45 2.88 -8.56 -3.44
C VAL A 45 4.20 -8.25 -2.75
N GLN A 46 5.28 -8.83 -3.27
CA GLN A 46 6.63 -8.47 -2.85
C GLN A 46 7.36 -7.80 -3.99
N PRO A 47 8.00 -6.64 -3.76
CA PRO A 47 8.89 -6.06 -4.76
C PRO A 47 10.01 -7.03 -5.13
N ILE A 48 10.43 -6.98 -6.38
CA ILE A 48 11.57 -7.79 -6.86
C ILE A 48 12.85 -6.98 -6.98
N ASP A 49 12.74 -5.65 -6.99
CA ASP A 49 13.89 -4.76 -7.01
C ASP A 49 14.46 -4.56 -5.61
N VAL A 50 15.76 -4.35 -5.52
CA VAL A 50 16.47 -4.26 -4.24
C VAL A 50 15.94 -3.13 -3.37
N LEU A 51 15.74 -1.95 -3.95
CA LEU A 51 15.26 -0.79 -3.19
C LEU A 51 13.85 -0.99 -2.68
N GLY A 52 12.98 -1.60 -3.49
CA GLY A 52 11.62 -1.92 -3.07
C GLY A 52 11.60 -2.93 -1.93
N LYS A 53 12.43 -3.96 -2.00
CA LYS A 53 12.55 -4.94 -0.92
C LYS A 53 12.99 -4.31 0.40
N GLU A 54 13.93 -3.37 0.33
CA GLU A 54 14.46 -2.72 1.53
C GLU A 54 13.51 -1.66 2.11
N HIS A 55 12.88 -0.85 1.25
CA HIS A 55 12.12 0.32 1.70
C HIS A 55 10.62 0.09 1.80
N ILE A 56 10.06 -0.78 0.99
CA ILE A 56 8.62 -1.05 0.97
C ILE A 56 8.29 -2.39 1.63
N GLY A 57 9.05 -3.43 1.30
CA GLY A 57 8.77 -4.77 1.79
C GLY A 57 7.48 -5.33 1.22
N LYS A 58 6.83 -6.16 1.99
CA LYS A 58 5.57 -6.79 1.57
C LYS A 58 4.46 -5.77 1.50
N VAL A 59 3.65 -5.87 0.45
CA VAL A 59 2.49 -5.00 0.22
C VAL A 59 1.23 -5.85 0.25
N VAL A 60 0.31 -5.50 1.14
CA VAL A 60 -0.97 -6.20 1.25
C VAL A 60 -1.97 -5.55 0.30
N ILE A 61 -2.72 -6.38 -0.41
CA ILE A 61 -3.81 -5.95 -1.27
C ILE A 61 -5.12 -6.30 -0.58
N VAL A 62 -5.97 -5.30 -0.35
CA VAL A 62 -7.29 -5.49 0.25
C VAL A 62 -8.36 -5.12 -0.76
N ASP A 63 -9.51 -5.78 -0.66
CA ASP A 63 -10.64 -5.47 -1.51
C ASP A 63 -11.42 -4.29 -0.94
N SER A 64 -11.90 -3.44 -1.85
CA SER A 64 -12.82 -2.37 -1.50
C SER A 64 -14.23 -2.95 -1.46
N ASP A 65 -14.92 -2.77 -0.34
CA ASP A 65 -16.30 -3.22 -0.18
C ASP A 65 -17.11 -2.08 0.43
N ASP A 66 -17.98 -1.48 -0.39
CA ASP A 66 -18.77 -0.35 0.04
C ASP A 66 -19.78 -0.72 1.14
N ASP A 67 -20.22 -1.97 1.17
CA ASP A 67 -21.18 -2.44 2.16
C ASP A 67 -20.54 -2.83 3.48
N ALA A 68 -19.21 -2.98 3.50
CA ALA A 68 -18.46 -3.41 4.67
C ALA A 68 -17.27 -2.47 4.95
N GLN A 69 -17.52 -1.17 4.95
CA GLN A 69 -16.48 -0.16 5.14
C GLN A 69 -15.71 -0.35 6.46
N GLU A 70 -16.38 -0.72 7.53
CA GLU A 70 -15.72 -0.94 8.82
C GLU A 70 -14.74 -2.11 8.75
N GLU A 71 -15.14 -3.20 8.11
CA GLU A 71 -14.27 -4.36 7.91
C GLU A 71 -13.07 -4.01 7.04
N PHE A 72 -13.29 -3.23 5.98
CA PHE A 72 -12.21 -2.73 5.13
C PHE A 72 -11.18 -1.93 5.95
N LEU A 73 -11.67 -0.98 6.76
CA LEU A 73 -10.78 -0.16 7.60
C LEU A 73 -10.03 -0.99 8.63
N ARG A 74 -10.69 -2.00 9.20
CA ARG A 74 -10.05 -2.91 10.15
C ARG A 74 -8.92 -3.70 9.48
N GLN A 75 -9.16 -4.24 8.28
CA GLN A 75 -8.15 -4.98 7.53
C GLN A 75 -6.94 -4.11 7.20
N VAL A 76 -7.18 -2.86 6.79
CA VAL A 76 -6.11 -1.92 6.48
C VAL A 76 -5.29 -1.62 7.75
N ALA A 77 -5.96 -1.35 8.87
CA ALA A 77 -5.29 -1.05 10.12
C ALA A 77 -4.45 -2.23 10.60
N GLU A 78 -4.99 -3.45 10.53
CA GLU A 78 -4.25 -4.67 10.89
C GLU A 78 -3.01 -4.86 10.02
N ALA A 79 -3.14 -4.66 8.71
CA ALA A 79 -2.02 -4.80 7.80
C ALA A 79 -0.87 -3.85 8.16
N LEU A 80 -1.17 -2.60 8.50
CA LEU A 80 -0.17 -1.62 8.87
C LEU A 80 0.45 -1.90 10.25
N GLN A 81 -0.30 -2.48 11.16
CA GLN A 81 0.20 -2.79 12.50
C GLN A 81 1.06 -4.04 12.53
N GLN A 82 1.04 -4.86 11.50
CA GLN A 82 1.88 -6.04 11.39
C GLN A 82 3.30 -5.70 10.95
N GLY A 83 3.96 -4.86 11.68
CA GLY A 83 5.38 -4.54 11.61
C GLY A 83 6.02 -4.44 10.20
N GLY A 84 6.49 -3.26 9.85
CA GLY A 84 7.28 -3.06 8.64
C GLY A 84 6.49 -2.76 7.37
N MET A 85 5.18 -2.86 7.38
CA MET A 85 4.38 -2.47 6.22
C MET A 85 4.30 -0.96 6.09
N ARG A 86 4.62 -0.46 4.91
CA ARG A 86 4.62 0.98 4.63
C ARG A 86 3.54 1.39 3.63
N CYS A 87 2.96 0.42 2.95
CA CYS A 87 1.95 0.67 1.93
C CYS A 87 0.86 -0.39 1.99
N VAL A 88 -0.35 0.02 1.71
CA VAL A 88 -1.50 -0.87 1.55
C VAL A 88 -2.15 -0.52 0.22
N VAL A 89 -2.47 -1.52 -0.58
CA VAL A 89 -3.11 -1.33 -1.88
C VAL A 89 -4.57 -1.76 -1.79
N VAL A 90 -5.43 -0.91 -2.32
CA VAL A 90 -6.86 -1.23 -2.49
C VAL A 90 -7.04 -1.70 -3.94
N ARG A 91 -7.49 -2.94 -4.10
CA ARG A 91 -7.58 -3.59 -5.41
C ARG A 91 -8.32 -2.73 -6.42
N GLY A 92 -7.64 -2.43 -7.54
CA GLY A 92 -8.21 -1.68 -8.65
C GLY A 92 -8.53 -0.21 -8.34
N TYR A 93 -8.18 0.28 -7.16
CA TYR A 93 -8.51 1.64 -6.75
C TYR A 93 -7.28 2.54 -6.58
N GLY A 94 -6.29 2.07 -5.83
CA GLY A 94 -5.10 2.86 -5.54
C GLY A 94 -4.38 2.34 -4.31
N ALA A 95 -3.51 3.17 -3.75
CA ALA A 95 -2.72 2.77 -2.60
C ALA A 95 -2.65 3.87 -1.54
N TYR A 96 -2.37 3.46 -0.33
CA TYR A 96 -2.06 4.36 0.78
C TYR A 96 -0.64 4.09 1.22
N ALA A 97 0.17 5.13 1.27
CA ALA A 97 1.54 5.07 1.76
C ALA A 97 1.65 5.87 3.05
N VAL A 98 2.38 5.34 4.01
CA VAL A 98 2.53 5.96 5.32
C VAL A 98 4.00 6.21 5.63
N GLY A 99 4.26 7.13 6.53
CA GLY A 99 5.60 7.43 7.01
C GLY A 99 5.54 8.31 8.24
N ALA A 100 6.69 8.53 8.86
CA ALA A 100 6.80 9.38 10.04
C ALA A 100 6.56 10.86 9.72
N ASN A 101 6.74 11.25 8.46
CA ASN A 101 6.47 12.59 7.96
C ASN A 101 6.02 12.52 6.51
N LEU A 102 5.62 13.66 5.96
CA LEU A 102 5.10 13.72 4.59
C LEU A 102 6.14 13.31 3.57
N ASP A 103 7.38 13.74 3.72
CA ASP A 103 8.46 13.38 2.78
C ASP A 103 8.67 11.87 2.72
N GLN A 104 8.66 11.21 3.87
CA GLN A 104 8.81 9.76 3.93
C GLN A 104 7.61 9.05 3.30
N ALA A 105 6.39 9.51 3.56
CA ALA A 105 5.20 8.94 2.95
C ALA A 105 5.22 9.10 1.42
N MET A 106 5.65 10.27 0.93
CA MET A 106 5.80 10.51 -0.51
C MET A 106 6.87 9.62 -1.13
N ALA A 107 8.01 9.45 -0.45
CA ALA A 107 9.07 8.56 -0.91
C ALA A 107 8.58 7.11 -1.00
N ASN A 108 7.84 6.66 0.01
CA ASN A 108 7.27 5.31 0.00
C ASN A 108 6.25 5.13 -1.13
N ALA A 109 5.41 6.13 -1.39
CA ALA A 109 4.45 6.09 -2.49
C ALA A 109 5.16 6.00 -3.85
N ALA A 110 6.18 6.81 -4.06
CA ALA A 110 6.95 6.80 -5.30
C ALA A 110 7.70 5.47 -5.49
N MET A 111 8.26 4.93 -4.42
CA MET A 111 8.97 3.65 -4.47
C MET A 111 8.00 2.51 -4.79
N LEU A 112 6.79 2.54 -4.22
CA LEU A 112 5.78 1.52 -4.52
C LEU A 112 5.44 1.51 -6.00
N GLU A 113 5.17 2.67 -6.60
CA GLU A 113 4.83 2.75 -8.02
C GLU A 113 6.00 2.26 -8.87
N HIS A 114 7.23 2.64 -8.55
CA HIS A 114 8.42 2.17 -9.23
C HIS A 114 8.54 0.64 -9.15
N SER A 115 8.39 0.08 -7.95
CA SER A 115 8.51 -1.37 -7.76
C SER A 115 7.42 -2.14 -8.50
N MET A 116 6.22 -1.61 -8.57
CA MET A 116 5.13 -2.23 -9.32
C MET A 116 5.37 -2.16 -10.83
N GLN A 117 5.94 -1.06 -11.30
CA GLN A 117 6.35 -0.96 -12.71
C GLN A 117 7.39 -2.02 -13.06
N VAL A 118 8.42 -2.17 -12.24
CA VAL A 118 9.47 -3.19 -12.43
C VAL A 118 8.85 -4.59 -12.47
N LEU A 119 7.97 -4.88 -11.52
CA LEU A 119 7.31 -6.18 -11.43
C LEU A 119 6.49 -6.49 -12.70
N LEU A 120 5.69 -5.53 -13.16
CA LEU A 120 4.86 -5.72 -14.35
C LEU A 120 5.70 -5.87 -15.62
N LEU A 121 6.76 -5.09 -15.76
CA LEU A 121 7.67 -5.20 -16.89
C LEU A 121 8.35 -6.57 -16.91
N ALA A 122 8.76 -7.08 -15.76
CA ALA A 122 9.37 -8.40 -15.65
C ALA A 122 8.37 -9.50 -16.04
N ARG A 123 7.12 -9.39 -15.62
CA ARG A 123 6.06 -10.33 -15.99
C ARG A 123 5.76 -10.28 -17.47
N GLN A 124 5.69 -9.10 -18.08
CA GLN A 124 5.47 -8.95 -19.51
C GLN A 124 6.61 -9.56 -20.33
N ALA A 125 7.82 -9.50 -19.85
CA ALA A 125 8.98 -10.08 -20.51
C ALA A 125 9.17 -11.57 -20.20
N ASN A 126 8.26 -12.16 -19.42
CA ASN A 126 8.31 -13.57 -19.00
C ASN A 126 9.60 -13.91 -18.25
N LEU A 127 10.13 -12.96 -17.50
CA LEU A 127 11.32 -13.19 -16.69
C LEU A 127 10.99 -14.10 -15.51
N LYS A 128 11.92 -14.95 -15.15
CA LYS A 128 11.82 -15.73 -13.91
C LYS A 128 12.14 -14.82 -12.73
N ILE A 129 11.21 -14.73 -11.83
CA ILE A 129 11.31 -13.85 -10.66
C ILE A 129 10.97 -14.60 -9.38
#